data_9b68ff64a92b8c5c2a498fdff5177323
#
_entry.id   9b68ff64a92b8c5c2a498fdff5177323
#
_cell.length_a   1.000
_cell.length_b   1.000
_cell.length_c   1.000
_cell.angle_alpha   90.00
_cell.angle_beta   90.00
_cell.angle_gamma   90.00
#
_symmetry.space_group_name_H-M   'P 1'
#
loop_
_entity.id
_entity.type
_entity.pdbx_description
1 polymer ?
#
loop_
_entity_poly.entity_id
_entity_poly.type
_entity_poly.pdbx_seq_one_letter_code
_entity_poly.pdbx_strand_id
1 'polypeptide(L)'
;MTLKLKAALAASMAFTLAACGGDRDGQVGEFSNDLLGNEIMVEALPDPGIPSVVCHVAYFDRSMLDRIRQGNWFENPSNSAVSCQRIGAINLAGIEASRSGEEIFNQRTSLFFKNTAIRRILDLQNHSILYISHSRELVEGSAKMDISSVPLTDAEIATAR
;
A
#
# COMPACT_ATOMS: atom_id res chain seq x y z
N MET A 1 -66.23 -7.19 37.74
CA MET A 1 -65.98 -6.75 36.34
C MET A 1 -64.55 -6.31 36.25
N THR A 2 -63.64 -7.19 35.89
CA THR A 2 -62.17 -6.96 35.93
C THR A 2 -61.66 -6.91 34.52
N LEU A 3 -61.24 -5.73 34.09
CA LEU A 3 -60.67 -5.47 32.77
C LEU A 3 -59.17 -5.86 32.79
N LYS A 4 -58.78 -6.92 32.07
CA LYS A 4 -57.39 -7.34 31.94
C LYS A 4 -56.73 -6.54 30.82
N LEU A 5 -55.85 -5.62 31.19
CA LEU A 5 -55.00 -4.86 30.28
C LEU A 5 -53.80 -5.77 29.82
N LYS A 6 -53.79 -6.16 28.55
CA LYS A 6 -52.69 -6.90 27.97
C LYS A 6 -51.64 -5.89 27.48
N ALA A 7 -50.51 -5.83 28.19
CA ALA A 7 -49.33 -5.08 27.75
C ALA A 7 -48.65 -5.88 26.62
N ALA A 8 -48.61 -5.28 25.43
CA ALA A 8 -47.83 -5.82 24.30
C ALA A 8 -46.39 -5.25 24.44
N LEU A 9 -45.46 -6.17 24.71
CA LEU A 9 -44.02 -5.88 24.73
C LEU A 9 -43.49 -5.90 23.28
N ALA A 10 -43.27 -4.74 22.71
CA ALA A 10 -42.59 -4.59 21.42
C ALA A 10 -41.07 -4.75 21.66
N ALA A 11 -40.53 -5.93 21.32
CA ALA A 11 -39.07 -6.13 21.30
C ALA A 11 -38.48 -5.46 20.05
N SER A 12 -37.86 -4.31 20.24
CA SER A 12 -37.03 -3.68 19.20
C SER A 12 -35.74 -4.47 19.04
N MET A 13 -35.66 -5.25 17.97
CA MET A 13 -34.49 -5.98 17.57
C MET A 13 -33.56 -4.96 16.83
N ALA A 14 -32.62 -4.35 17.57
CA ALA A 14 -31.58 -3.53 17.00
C ALA A 14 -30.61 -4.46 16.24
N PHE A 15 -30.74 -4.51 14.92
CA PHE A 15 -29.74 -5.09 14.04
C PHE A 15 -28.52 -4.17 14.03
N THR A 16 -27.51 -4.49 14.84
CA THR A 16 -26.17 -3.95 14.67
C THR A 16 -25.58 -4.62 13.44
N LEU A 17 -25.60 -3.91 12.30
CA LEU A 17 -24.77 -4.23 11.16
C LEU A 17 -23.31 -4.02 11.61
N ALA A 18 -22.67 -5.07 12.07
CA ALA A 18 -21.23 -5.14 12.13
C ALA A 18 -20.73 -5.11 10.67
N ALA A 19 -20.28 -3.96 10.21
CA ALA A 19 -19.49 -3.86 8.99
C ALA A 19 -18.20 -4.63 9.24
N CYS A 20 -18.14 -5.89 8.81
CA CYS A 20 -16.90 -6.62 8.63
C CYS A 20 -16.17 -6.03 7.41
N GLY A 21 -15.62 -4.85 7.56
CA GLY A 21 -14.48 -4.42 6.77
C GLY A 21 -13.31 -5.23 7.28
N GLY A 22 -12.87 -6.25 6.55
CA GLY A 22 -11.63 -6.92 6.87
C GLY A 22 -10.50 -5.94 6.63
N ASP A 23 -9.95 -5.36 7.70
CA ASP A 23 -8.72 -4.58 7.63
C ASP A 23 -7.64 -5.46 7.00
N ARG A 24 -7.21 -5.09 5.79
CA ARG A 24 -6.03 -5.70 5.18
C ARG A 24 -4.82 -5.23 6.00
N ASP A 25 -3.97 -6.16 6.35
CA ASP A 25 -2.75 -5.87 7.11
C ASP A 25 -1.97 -4.74 6.38
N GLY A 26 -1.76 -3.61 7.06
CA GLY A 26 -1.09 -2.43 6.49
C GLY A 26 -1.99 -1.39 5.80
N GLN A 27 -3.29 -1.64 5.63
CA GLN A 27 -4.19 -0.64 5.04
C GLN A 27 -4.37 0.54 6.01
N VAL A 28 -4.08 1.76 5.55
CA VAL A 28 -4.21 2.99 6.33
C VAL A 28 -5.28 3.93 5.80
N GLY A 29 -5.76 3.71 4.57
CA GLY A 29 -6.81 4.51 3.98
C GLY A 29 -7.41 3.90 2.73
N GLU A 30 -8.67 4.24 2.50
CA GLU A 30 -9.44 3.84 1.34
C GLU A 30 -10.50 4.90 1.06
N PHE A 31 -10.69 5.29 -0.20
CA PHE A 31 -11.76 6.19 -0.59
C PHE A 31 -12.18 5.99 -2.05
N SER A 32 -13.47 6.21 -2.32
CA SER A 32 -14.02 6.12 -3.67
C SER A 32 -13.48 7.20 -4.58
N ASN A 33 -13.05 6.81 -5.77
CA ASN A 33 -12.57 7.72 -6.80
C ASN A 33 -13.68 8.14 -7.76
N ASP A 34 -14.68 7.27 -7.99
CA ASP A 34 -15.77 7.53 -8.92
C ASP A 34 -17.06 6.77 -8.55
N LEU A 35 -18.12 6.99 -9.36
CA LEU A 35 -19.42 6.32 -9.19
C LEU A 35 -19.45 4.86 -9.70
N LEU A 36 -18.39 4.38 -10.31
CA LEU A 36 -18.27 3.00 -10.82
C LEU A 36 -17.68 2.05 -9.78
N GLY A 37 -17.36 2.57 -8.59
CA GLY A 37 -16.80 1.80 -7.48
C GLY A 37 -15.31 1.53 -7.63
N ASN A 38 -14.58 2.39 -8.35
CA ASN A 38 -13.13 2.42 -8.32
C ASN A 38 -12.67 3.12 -7.05
N GLU A 39 -11.69 2.54 -6.36
CA GLU A 39 -11.20 3.00 -5.08
C GLU A 39 -9.72 3.33 -5.16
N ILE A 40 -9.29 4.28 -4.35
CA ILE A 40 -7.88 4.52 -4.08
C ILE A 40 -7.56 3.91 -2.73
N MET A 41 -6.62 2.97 -2.75
CA MET A 41 -6.10 2.28 -1.58
C MET A 41 -4.80 2.93 -1.15
N VAL A 42 -4.60 3.05 0.16
CA VAL A 42 -3.33 3.49 0.75
C VAL A 42 -2.87 2.44 1.76
N GLU A 43 -1.69 1.90 1.53
CA GLU A 43 -1.06 0.92 2.43
C GLU A 43 0.23 1.49 3.02
N ALA A 44 0.50 1.21 4.31
CA ALA A 44 1.76 1.50 4.97
C ALA A 44 2.56 0.20 5.10
N LEU A 45 3.73 0.18 4.48
CA LEU A 45 4.58 -0.99 4.35
C LEU A 45 5.95 -0.71 4.97
N PRO A 46 6.27 -1.29 6.13
CA PRO A 46 7.62 -1.23 6.68
C PRO A 46 8.61 -1.93 5.73
N ASP A 47 9.78 -1.30 5.51
CA ASP A 47 10.87 -1.95 4.78
C ASP A 47 11.33 -3.21 5.55
N PRO A 48 11.29 -4.40 4.94
CA PRO A 48 11.61 -5.65 5.64
C PRO A 48 13.08 -5.74 6.11
N GLY A 49 13.99 -5.01 5.44
CA GLY A 49 15.39 -4.94 5.82
C GLY A 49 15.73 -3.75 6.72
N ILE A 50 14.90 -2.69 6.69
CA ILE A 50 15.10 -1.45 7.46
C ILE A 50 13.78 -1.08 8.14
N PRO A 51 13.38 -1.75 9.24
CA PRO A 51 12.07 -1.55 9.87
C PRO A 51 11.81 -0.12 10.36
N SER A 52 12.85 0.72 10.47
CA SER A 52 12.75 2.14 10.77
C SER A 52 12.40 3.03 9.57
N VAL A 53 12.12 2.44 8.42
CA VAL A 53 11.57 3.11 7.24
C VAL A 53 10.21 2.52 6.90
N VAL A 54 9.21 3.37 6.70
CA VAL A 54 7.86 2.99 6.26
C VAL A 54 7.56 3.67 4.95
N CYS A 55 7.12 2.89 3.97
CA CYS A 55 6.65 3.38 2.69
C CYS A 55 5.12 3.39 2.65
N HIS A 56 4.53 4.53 2.35
CA HIS A 56 3.11 4.64 2.01
C HIS A 56 2.97 4.48 0.49
N VAL A 57 2.13 3.56 0.09
CA VAL A 57 1.86 3.26 -1.32
C VAL A 57 0.40 3.52 -1.59
N ALA A 58 0.11 4.44 -2.53
CA ALA A 58 -1.24 4.68 -3.00
C ALA A 58 -1.43 4.08 -4.40
N TYR A 59 -2.53 3.37 -4.62
CA TYR A 59 -2.84 2.73 -5.90
C TYR A 59 -4.35 2.60 -6.14
N PHE A 60 -4.74 2.38 -7.40
CA PHE A 60 -6.13 2.15 -7.75
C PHE A 60 -6.51 0.68 -7.58
N ASP A 61 -7.60 0.43 -6.86
CA ASP A 61 -8.33 -0.85 -6.90
C ASP A 61 -9.56 -0.67 -7.80
N ARG A 62 -9.55 -1.35 -8.97
CA ARG A 62 -10.62 -1.25 -9.96
C ARG A 62 -11.74 -2.22 -9.65
N SER A 63 -12.96 -1.70 -9.65
CA SER A 63 -14.16 -2.51 -9.47
C SER A 63 -14.37 -3.49 -10.64
N MET A 64 -15.07 -4.59 -10.36
CA MET A 64 -15.48 -5.56 -11.38
C MET A 64 -16.35 -4.91 -12.47
N LEU A 65 -17.19 -3.93 -12.10
CA LEU A 65 -18.07 -3.23 -13.03
C LEU A 65 -17.28 -2.39 -14.03
N ASP A 66 -16.23 -1.71 -13.60
CA ASP A 66 -15.36 -0.93 -14.47
C ASP A 66 -14.62 -1.82 -15.48
N ARG A 67 -14.09 -2.96 -15.01
CA ARG A 67 -13.42 -3.96 -15.86
C ARG A 67 -14.33 -4.51 -16.96
N ILE A 68 -15.58 -4.83 -16.62
CA ILE A 68 -16.59 -5.32 -17.58
C ILE A 68 -16.92 -4.25 -18.60
N ARG A 69 -17.17 -3.02 -18.15
CA ARG A 69 -17.63 -1.92 -19.01
C ARG A 69 -16.58 -1.47 -20.02
N GLN A 70 -15.32 -1.48 -19.64
CA GLN A 70 -14.21 -1.06 -20.51
C GLN A 70 -13.64 -2.20 -21.36
N GLY A 71 -14.08 -3.44 -21.15
CA GLY A 71 -13.57 -4.62 -21.87
C GLY A 71 -12.13 -5.00 -21.49
N ASN A 72 -11.56 -4.35 -20.47
CA ASN A 72 -10.16 -4.45 -20.08
C ASN A 72 -10.00 -5.35 -18.86
N TRP A 73 -10.29 -6.65 -19.02
CA TRP A 73 -10.16 -7.63 -17.94
C TRP A 73 -8.74 -7.80 -17.42
N PHE A 74 -7.75 -7.45 -18.24
CA PHE A 74 -6.33 -7.69 -17.99
C PHE A 74 -5.51 -6.42 -17.81
N GLU A 75 -6.10 -5.23 -17.98
CA GLU A 75 -5.38 -3.99 -17.69
C GLU A 75 -5.15 -3.86 -16.19
N ASN A 76 -3.88 -3.90 -15.85
CA ASN A 76 -3.42 -3.67 -14.51
C ASN A 76 -3.18 -2.17 -14.33
N PRO A 77 -3.81 -1.50 -13.36
CA PRO A 77 -3.49 -0.13 -13.07
C PRO A 77 -2.06 -0.07 -12.55
N SER A 78 -1.14 0.34 -13.42
CA SER A 78 0.26 0.59 -13.04
C SER A 78 0.46 1.97 -12.39
N ASN A 79 -0.64 2.66 -12.08
CA ASN A 79 -0.63 3.95 -11.41
C ASN A 79 -0.47 3.75 -9.92
N SER A 80 0.71 4.02 -9.43
CA SER A 80 1.00 4.05 -8.00
C SER A 80 1.88 5.24 -7.67
N ALA A 81 1.74 5.72 -6.46
CA ALA A 81 2.64 6.68 -5.84
C ALA A 81 3.31 6.03 -4.64
N VAL A 82 4.60 6.31 -4.44
CA VAL A 82 5.35 5.84 -3.28
C VAL A 82 5.92 7.03 -2.50
N SER A 83 5.74 7.01 -1.19
CA SER A 83 6.35 7.97 -0.28
C SER A 83 6.91 7.24 0.92
N CYS A 84 8.23 7.22 1.07
CA CYS A 84 8.88 6.55 2.18
C CYS A 84 9.44 7.58 3.17
N GLN A 85 9.30 7.28 4.45
CA GLN A 85 9.78 8.15 5.52
C GLN A 85 10.47 7.34 6.61
N ARG A 86 11.43 7.97 7.26
CA ARG A 86 12.04 7.39 8.46
C ARG A 86 11.15 7.62 9.68
N ILE A 87 11.03 6.59 10.50
CA ILE A 87 10.33 6.64 11.80
C ILE A 87 11.28 6.41 12.99
N GLY A 88 12.57 6.18 12.72
CA GLY A 88 13.60 5.93 13.73
C GLY A 88 15.00 5.99 13.14
N ALA A 89 16.00 5.58 13.94
CA ALA A 89 17.38 5.45 13.51
C ALA A 89 17.52 4.29 12.50
N ILE A 90 18.33 4.51 11.46
CA ILE A 90 18.54 3.56 10.38
C ILE A 90 19.82 2.77 10.63
N ASN A 91 19.75 1.45 10.48
CA ASN A 91 20.89 0.55 10.48
C ASN A 91 20.96 -0.14 9.11
N LEU A 92 22.08 0.04 8.42
CA LEU A 92 22.32 -0.50 7.07
C LEU A 92 23.13 -1.80 7.07
N ALA A 93 23.44 -2.36 8.24
CA ALA A 93 24.20 -3.61 8.33
C ALA A 93 23.45 -4.75 7.61
N GLY A 94 24.13 -5.40 6.66
CA GLY A 94 23.55 -6.49 5.86
C GLY A 94 22.62 -6.05 4.73
N ILE A 95 22.46 -4.76 4.50
CA ILE A 95 21.69 -4.25 3.37
C ILE A 95 22.55 -4.22 2.11
N GLU A 96 22.01 -4.73 1.02
CA GLU A 96 22.72 -4.77 -0.27
C GLU A 96 22.96 -3.35 -0.82
N ALA A 97 24.23 -3.05 -1.13
CA ALA A 97 24.67 -1.76 -1.67
C ALA A 97 24.99 -1.82 -3.17
N SER A 98 24.41 -2.78 -3.90
CA SER A 98 24.60 -2.87 -5.35
C SER A 98 23.88 -1.72 -6.08
N ARG A 99 24.37 -1.37 -7.27
CA ARG A 99 23.72 -0.36 -8.14
C ARG A 99 22.34 -0.82 -8.64
N SER A 100 22.10 -2.12 -8.71
CA SER A 100 20.80 -2.69 -9.09
C SER A 100 19.79 -2.61 -7.96
N GLY A 101 20.25 -2.44 -6.72
CA GLY A 101 19.42 -2.45 -5.53
C GLY A 101 18.68 -3.77 -5.31
N GLU A 102 17.79 -3.78 -4.37
CA GLU A 102 17.00 -4.95 -3.97
C GLU A 102 15.50 -4.70 -4.13
N GLU A 103 14.77 -5.67 -4.67
CA GLU A 103 13.31 -5.64 -4.66
C GLU A 103 12.82 -6.07 -3.28
N ILE A 104 12.16 -5.15 -2.55
CA ILE A 104 11.85 -5.32 -1.14
C ILE A 104 10.43 -5.82 -0.85
N PHE A 105 9.50 -5.68 -1.79
CA PHE A 105 8.13 -6.18 -1.65
C PHE A 105 7.77 -7.11 -2.80
N ASN A 106 6.97 -8.12 -2.51
CA ASN A 106 6.53 -9.11 -3.49
C ASN A 106 5.02 -9.37 -3.41
N GLN A 107 4.50 -10.21 -4.28
CA GLN A 107 3.07 -10.54 -4.39
C GLN A 107 2.44 -11.08 -3.10
N ARG A 108 3.22 -11.58 -2.13
CA ARG A 108 2.71 -12.05 -0.84
C ARG A 108 2.43 -10.90 0.12
N THR A 109 3.05 -9.75 -0.09
CA THR A 109 2.87 -8.56 0.74
C THR A 109 1.53 -7.89 0.46
N SER A 110 1.17 -7.72 -0.83
CA SER A 110 -0.10 -7.17 -1.28
C SER A 110 -0.37 -7.57 -2.72
N LEU A 111 -1.65 -7.64 -3.13
CA LEU A 111 -2.05 -7.91 -4.51
C LEU A 111 -1.54 -6.84 -5.49
N PHE A 112 -1.30 -5.63 -5.01
CA PHE A 112 -0.68 -4.55 -5.75
C PHE A 112 0.67 -4.96 -6.38
N PHE A 113 1.50 -5.72 -5.65
CA PHE A 113 2.84 -6.14 -6.11
C PHE A 113 2.85 -7.23 -7.18
N LYS A 114 1.68 -7.67 -7.65
CA LYS A 114 1.60 -8.56 -8.81
C LYS A 114 2.20 -7.90 -10.06
N ASN A 115 1.94 -6.61 -10.27
CA ASN A 115 2.32 -5.88 -11.47
C ASN A 115 3.25 -4.69 -11.22
N THR A 116 3.48 -4.37 -9.96
CA THR A 116 4.35 -3.29 -9.52
C THR A 116 5.45 -3.85 -8.64
N ALA A 117 6.65 -3.32 -8.76
CA ALA A 117 7.77 -3.60 -7.89
C ALA A 117 8.20 -2.33 -7.16
N ILE A 118 8.68 -2.47 -5.92
CA ILE A 118 9.41 -1.41 -5.23
C ILE A 118 10.83 -1.90 -5.00
N ARG A 119 11.78 -1.12 -5.49
CA ARG A 119 13.21 -1.41 -5.39
C ARG A 119 13.88 -0.39 -4.49
N ARG A 120 14.66 -0.89 -3.53
CA ARG A 120 15.51 -0.10 -2.66
C ARG A 120 16.91 -0.02 -3.24
N ILE A 121 17.50 1.19 -3.34
CA ILE A 121 18.87 1.44 -3.75
C ILE A 121 19.55 2.31 -2.70
N LEU A 122 20.75 1.93 -2.25
CA LEU A 122 21.57 2.75 -1.37
C LEU A 122 22.41 3.72 -2.20
N ASP A 123 22.15 5.00 -2.07
CA ASP A 123 23.01 6.08 -2.60
C ASP A 123 23.81 6.67 -1.45
N LEU A 124 24.83 5.93 -1.02
CA LEU A 124 25.68 6.30 0.11
C LEU A 124 26.48 7.58 -0.17
N GLN A 125 26.79 7.85 -1.44
CA GLN A 125 27.53 9.05 -1.85
C GLN A 125 26.70 10.32 -1.65
N ASN A 126 25.38 10.23 -1.89
CA ASN A 126 24.46 11.34 -1.71
C ASN A 126 23.62 11.23 -0.42
N HIS A 127 24.06 10.39 0.52
CA HIS A 127 23.46 10.24 1.85
C HIS A 127 21.96 9.93 1.80
N SER A 128 21.56 8.98 0.96
CA SER A 128 20.15 8.65 0.82
C SER A 128 19.88 7.18 0.51
N ILE A 129 18.68 6.74 0.87
CA ILE A 129 18.07 5.52 0.38
C ILE A 129 17.00 5.91 -0.63
N LEU A 130 17.06 5.35 -1.83
CA LEU A 130 16.06 5.56 -2.87
C LEU A 130 15.11 4.38 -2.91
N TYR A 131 13.82 4.67 -2.96
CA TYR A 131 12.75 3.70 -3.16
C TYR A 131 12.07 4.02 -4.49
N ILE A 132 12.16 3.09 -5.44
CA ILE A 132 11.64 3.26 -6.79
C ILE A 132 10.49 2.30 -6.99
N SER A 133 9.28 2.83 -7.15
CA SER A 133 8.12 2.08 -7.61
C SER A 133 8.11 2.05 -9.13
N HIS A 134 7.96 0.88 -9.74
CA HIS A 134 7.87 0.75 -11.18
C HIS A 134 6.97 -0.41 -11.61
N SER A 135 6.38 -0.29 -12.80
CA SER A 135 5.64 -1.40 -13.42
C SER A 135 6.60 -2.53 -13.79
N ARG A 136 6.17 -3.79 -13.60
CA ARG A 136 6.89 -4.97 -14.10
C ARG A 136 6.74 -5.17 -15.59
N GLU A 137 5.64 -4.66 -16.16
CA GLU A 137 5.34 -4.78 -17.57
C GLU A 137 5.39 -3.39 -18.23
N LEU A 138 6.10 -3.31 -19.34
CA LEU A 138 6.11 -2.14 -20.20
C LEU A 138 5.00 -2.31 -21.23
N VAL A 139 3.86 -1.65 -21.01
CA VAL A 139 2.79 -1.53 -22.00
C VAL A 139 2.88 -0.18 -22.69
N GLU A 140 2.55 -0.10 -23.98
CA GLU A 140 2.54 1.17 -24.73
C GLU A 140 1.79 2.25 -23.96
N GLY A 141 2.50 3.37 -23.69
CA GLY A 141 1.96 4.54 -22.98
C GLY A 141 1.95 4.46 -21.46
N SER A 142 2.51 3.43 -20.82
CA SER A 142 2.32 3.18 -19.37
C SER A 142 3.55 2.73 -18.59
N ALA A 143 4.76 3.13 -18.99
CA ALA A 143 5.94 2.96 -18.12
C ALA A 143 5.88 3.98 -16.98
N LYS A 144 5.15 3.67 -15.90
CA LYS A 144 5.03 4.56 -14.75
C LYS A 144 6.06 4.20 -13.71
N MET A 145 6.77 5.22 -13.27
CA MET A 145 7.74 5.14 -12.18
C MET A 145 7.49 6.28 -11.21
N ASP A 146 7.77 6.01 -9.95
CA ASP A 146 7.79 7.01 -8.91
C ASP A 146 9.00 6.77 -8.00
N ILE A 147 9.55 7.82 -7.41
CA ILE A 147 10.74 7.77 -6.59
C ILE A 147 10.54 8.52 -5.28
N SER A 148 10.94 7.88 -4.19
CA SER A 148 11.01 8.49 -2.87
C SER A 148 12.44 8.38 -2.33
N SER A 149 12.91 9.41 -1.64
CA SER A 149 14.25 9.47 -1.05
C SER A 149 14.15 9.64 0.46
N VAL A 150 14.90 8.83 1.20
CA VAL A 150 15.02 8.92 2.67
C VAL A 150 16.46 9.32 3.00
N PRO A 151 16.67 10.46 3.67
CA PRO A 151 18.03 10.94 3.99
C PRO A 151 18.70 10.09 5.06
N LEU A 152 20.03 9.96 4.94
CA LEU A 152 20.92 9.26 5.86
C LEU A 152 21.89 10.24 6.52
N THR A 153 22.25 9.95 7.76
CA THR A 153 23.35 10.60 8.47
C THR A 153 24.67 9.84 8.24
N ASP A 154 25.82 10.50 8.48
CA ASP A 154 27.14 9.86 8.40
C ASP A 154 27.25 8.65 9.33
N ALA A 155 26.67 8.73 10.52
CA ALA A 155 26.65 7.62 11.48
C ALA A 155 25.90 6.41 10.95
N GLU A 156 24.79 6.60 10.24
CA GLU A 156 24.02 5.53 9.63
C GLU A 156 24.75 4.92 8.43
N ILE A 157 25.38 5.74 7.59
CA ILE A 157 26.21 5.28 6.48
C ILE A 157 27.37 4.41 6.99
N ALA A 158 27.96 4.74 8.12
CA ALA A 158 29.03 3.95 8.71
C ALA A 158 28.59 2.52 9.11
N THR A 159 27.29 2.26 9.20
CA THR A 159 26.74 0.91 9.47
C THR A 159 26.63 0.03 8.23
N ALA A 160 26.79 0.58 7.01
CA ALA A 160 26.67 -0.11 5.72
C ALA A 160 27.91 -0.99 5.38
N ARG A 161 28.51 -1.69 6.34
CA ARG A 161 29.73 -2.50 6.19
C ARG A 161 29.44 -3.98 6.28
#